data_b0a8c55e3da4861decdd65cdc792bfcc
#
_entry.id   b0a8c55e3da4861decdd65cdc792bfcc
#
_cell.length_a   1.000
_cell.length_b   1.000
_cell.length_c   1.000
_cell.angle_alpha   90.00
_cell.angle_beta   90.00
_cell.angle_gamma   90.00
#
_symmetry.space_group_name_H-M   'P 1'
#
loop_
_entity.id
_entity.type
_entity.pdbx_description
1 polymer ?
#
loop_
_entity_poly.entity_id
_entity_poly.type
_entity_poly.pdbx_seq_one_letter_code
_entity_poly.pdbx_strand_id
1 'polypeptide(L)'
;MVNIMNKKYLLPISAVVVIGIATSISAQRPTPPPATQSSPAVTTPQTTAPNVALPISKMAVIYTDVFLDPKSGIAKFNTVLNKLNGEFQKTKDDMTQVQNKAQALEAEIGKLQSAPEGTPIDQRSLQAKIDQLEQMKKDIQRKAEDAQAAYNRRRQELFSPLQDEIGKALEVFAKSRGINVIIDGAQVPLLYAADSTDITRAFISDFNSKNPVTAATATTPPQ
;
A
#
# COMPACT_ATOMS: atom_id res chain seq x y z
N MET A 1 -25.38 13.09 13.82
CA MET A 1 -25.60 13.20 12.36
C MET A 1 -24.86 14.43 11.86
N VAL A 2 -23.66 14.30 11.36
CA VAL A 2 -22.98 15.34 10.58
C VAL A 2 -22.27 14.64 9.44
N ASN A 3 -22.79 14.91 8.26
CA ASN A 3 -22.39 14.38 6.96
C ASN A 3 -21.20 15.21 6.46
N ILE A 4 -19.99 14.66 6.42
CA ILE A 4 -18.83 15.33 5.85
C ILE A 4 -18.69 14.88 4.39
N MET A 5 -19.15 15.74 3.49
CA MET A 5 -19.03 15.63 2.05
C MET A 5 -17.56 15.57 1.60
N ASN A 6 -17.19 14.45 1.02
CA ASN A 6 -15.95 14.26 0.27
C ASN A 6 -15.94 15.12 -1.00
N LYS A 7 -15.12 16.16 -1.02
CA LYS A 7 -14.83 16.94 -2.23
C LYS A 7 -13.79 16.21 -3.07
N LYS A 8 -14.26 15.56 -4.14
CA LYS A 8 -13.43 14.94 -5.18
C LYS A 8 -12.75 16.04 -5.99
N TYR A 9 -11.44 16.09 -5.99
CA TYR A 9 -10.66 16.89 -6.93
C TYR A 9 -10.60 16.15 -8.27
N LEU A 10 -11.36 16.64 -9.25
CA LEU A 10 -11.19 16.27 -10.65
C LEU A 10 -10.04 17.09 -11.24
N LEU A 11 -9.00 16.41 -11.69
CA LEU A 11 -7.99 16.97 -12.58
C LEU A 11 -8.39 16.66 -14.04
N PRO A 12 -8.30 17.61 -14.96
CA PRO A 12 -8.62 17.38 -16.36
C PRO A 12 -7.45 16.70 -17.08
N ILE A 13 -7.74 15.59 -17.71
CA ILE A 13 -6.84 14.89 -18.61
C ILE A 13 -6.83 15.62 -19.95
N SER A 14 -5.69 16.18 -20.32
CA SER A 14 -5.45 16.79 -21.64
C SER A 14 -5.46 15.72 -22.73
N ALA A 15 -6.34 15.91 -23.70
CA ALA A 15 -6.43 15.11 -24.90
C ALA A 15 -5.22 15.40 -25.81
N VAL A 16 -4.44 14.37 -26.10
CA VAL A 16 -3.43 14.39 -27.17
C VAL A 16 -4.11 13.91 -28.45
N VAL A 17 -4.23 14.84 -29.41
CA VAL A 17 -4.69 14.58 -30.77
C VAL A 17 -3.54 13.95 -31.54
N VAL A 18 -3.68 12.71 -31.98
CA VAL A 18 -2.78 12.06 -32.93
C VAL A 18 -3.35 12.21 -34.33
N ILE A 19 -2.65 12.98 -35.17
CA ILE A 19 -2.96 13.18 -36.58
C ILE A 19 -2.52 11.93 -37.36
N GLY A 20 -3.50 11.22 -37.91
CA GLY A 20 -3.26 10.09 -38.80
C GLY A 20 -2.83 10.52 -40.20
N ILE A 21 -1.69 10.01 -40.66
CA ILE A 21 -1.25 10.13 -42.06
C ILE A 21 -1.70 8.84 -42.77
N ALA A 22 -2.65 8.99 -43.67
CA ALA A 22 -3.10 7.92 -44.55
C ALA A 22 -2.11 7.79 -45.73
N THR A 23 -1.40 6.68 -45.82
CA THR A 23 -0.65 6.30 -47.02
C THR A 23 -1.43 5.28 -47.81
N SER A 24 -1.85 5.70 -49.01
CA SER A 24 -2.55 4.87 -50.00
C SER A 24 -1.55 3.87 -50.63
N ILE A 25 -1.78 2.58 -50.45
CA ILE A 25 -1.05 1.53 -51.14
C ILE A 25 -1.87 1.06 -52.34
N SER A 26 -1.35 1.36 -53.54
CA SER A 26 -1.93 0.89 -54.79
C SER A 26 -1.70 -0.61 -54.99
N ALA A 27 -2.77 -1.35 -55.21
CA ALA A 27 -2.72 -2.75 -55.52
C ALA A 27 -2.28 -2.93 -56.97
N GLN A 28 -1.11 -3.55 -57.21
CA GLN A 28 -0.69 -4.05 -58.52
C GLN A 28 -1.00 -5.55 -58.59
N ARG A 29 -1.75 -5.86 -59.65
CA ARG A 29 -2.16 -7.21 -60.04
C ARG A 29 -0.97 -8.01 -60.57
N PRO A 30 -0.69 -9.23 -60.10
CA PRO A 30 0.41 -10.04 -60.64
C PRO A 30 0.05 -10.73 -61.97
N THR A 31 0.94 -10.57 -62.93
CA THR A 31 0.99 -11.39 -64.17
C THR A 31 1.64 -12.74 -63.89
N PRO A 32 1.20 -13.86 -64.56
CA PRO A 32 1.77 -15.19 -64.32
C PRO A 32 3.17 -15.32 -64.97
N PRO A 33 4.10 -16.04 -64.32
CA PRO A 33 5.45 -16.28 -64.85
C PRO A 33 5.49 -17.42 -65.88
N PRO A 34 6.44 -17.39 -66.80
CA PRO A 34 6.77 -18.53 -67.65
C PRO A 34 7.62 -19.55 -66.91
N ALA A 35 7.44 -20.78 -67.33
CA ALA A 35 8.00 -21.99 -66.76
C ALA A 35 9.52 -22.16 -66.89
N THR A 36 10.03 -22.94 -65.94
CA THR A 36 11.21 -23.80 -65.97
C THR A 36 12.61 -23.15 -65.96
N GLN A 37 13.26 -23.25 -64.78
CA GLN A 37 14.63 -23.80 -64.71
C GLN A 37 14.84 -24.43 -63.34
N SER A 38 15.15 -25.73 -63.33
CA SER A 38 15.51 -26.52 -62.14
C SER A 38 16.91 -26.07 -61.67
N SER A 39 16.99 -25.36 -60.54
CA SER A 39 18.23 -25.16 -59.81
C SER A 39 18.39 -26.28 -58.77
N PRO A 40 19.63 -26.77 -58.55
CA PRO A 40 19.85 -27.83 -57.57
C PRO A 40 19.56 -27.33 -56.17
N ALA A 41 18.83 -28.17 -55.40
CA ALA A 41 18.51 -27.94 -54.00
C ALA A 41 19.81 -27.82 -53.18
N VAL A 42 20.12 -26.65 -52.78
CA VAL A 42 21.07 -26.43 -51.68
C VAL A 42 20.39 -26.88 -50.40
N THR A 43 20.76 -28.07 -49.94
CA THR A 43 20.38 -28.59 -48.64
C THR A 43 21.11 -27.77 -47.57
N THR A 44 20.50 -26.67 -47.11
CA THR A 44 20.94 -26.02 -45.88
C THR A 44 20.70 -26.99 -44.74
N PRO A 45 21.69 -27.33 -43.91
CA PRO A 45 21.47 -28.10 -42.71
C PRO A 45 20.56 -27.28 -41.79
N GLN A 46 19.33 -27.74 -41.67
CA GLN A 46 18.38 -27.21 -40.70
C GLN A 46 18.92 -27.59 -39.32
N THR A 47 19.62 -26.64 -38.67
CA THR A 47 20.00 -26.78 -37.28
C THR A 47 18.70 -26.81 -36.47
N THR A 48 18.25 -28.02 -36.18
CA THR A 48 17.15 -28.24 -35.23
C THR A 48 17.63 -27.70 -33.89
N ALA A 49 17.19 -26.47 -33.56
CA ALA A 49 17.33 -25.95 -32.20
C ALA A 49 16.72 -27.01 -31.26
N PRO A 50 17.39 -27.37 -30.17
CA PRO A 50 16.84 -28.34 -29.22
C PRO A 50 15.47 -27.80 -28.75
N ASN A 51 14.42 -28.57 -29.03
CA ASN A 51 13.09 -28.27 -28.50
C ASN A 51 13.16 -28.53 -26.99
N VAL A 52 13.58 -27.52 -26.24
CA VAL A 52 13.55 -27.54 -24.77
C VAL A 52 12.09 -27.46 -24.41
N ALA A 53 11.47 -28.59 -24.11
CA ALA A 53 10.14 -28.61 -23.54
C ALA A 53 10.15 -27.80 -22.27
N LEU A 54 9.44 -26.66 -22.25
CA LEU A 54 9.30 -25.86 -21.07
C LEU A 54 8.55 -26.68 -20.00
N PRO A 55 9.04 -26.71 -18.76
CA PRO A 55 8.36 -27.42 -17.69
C PRO A 55 6.96 -26.82 -17.48
N ILE A 56 5.98 -27.67 -17.19
CA ILE A 56 4.62 -27.25 -16.83
C ILE A 56 4.74 -26.42 -15.55
N SER A 57 4.50 -25.12 -15.65
CA SER A 57 4.53 -24.23 -14.50
C SER A 57 3.22 -24.34 -13.70
N LYS A 58 3.34 -24.67 -12.41
CA LYS A 58 2.24 -24.59 -11.47
C LYS A 58 2.19 -23.18 -10.87
N MET A 59 1.10 -22.47 -11.14
CA MET A 59 0.87 -21.11 -10.66
C MET A 59 -0.11 -21.11 -9.50
N ALA A 60 0.07 -20.17 -8.57
CA ALA A 60 -0.84 -19.93 -7.46
C ALA A 60 -1.06 -18.42 -7.27
N VAL A 61 -2.16 -18.08 -6.63
CA VAL A 61 -2.51 -16.71 -6.24
C VAL A 61 -2.52 -16.61 -4.73
N ILE A 62 -2.03 -15.50 -4.22
CA ILE A 62 -2.10 -15.14 -2.81
C ILE A 62 -2.62 -13.71 -2.68
N TYR A 63 -3.39 -13.42 -1.64
CA TYR A 63 -3.91 -12.10 -1.34
C TYR A 63 -3.25 -11.58 -0.06
N THR A 64 -2.24 -10.72 -0.21
CA THR A 64 -1.44 -10.23 0.92
C THR A 64 -2.19 -9.25 1.82
N ASP A 65 -3.26 -8.61 1.34
CA ASP A 65 -4.17 -7.78 2.14
C ASP A 65 -4.86 -8.59 3.26
N VAL A 66 -5.18 -9.86 3.00
CA VAL A 66 -5.77 -10.79 4.00
C VAL A 66 -4.80 -11.08 5.15
N PHE A 67 -3.49 -10.92 4.97
CA PHE A 67 -2.51 -11.15 6.04
C PHE A 67 -2.71 -10.25 7.26
N LEU A 68 -3.27 -9.05 7.04
CA LEU A 68 -3.56 -8.07 8.09
C LEU A 68 -4.93 -8.25 8.75
N ASP A 69 -5.73 -9.22 8.29
CA ASP A 69 -7.05 -9.47 8.90
C ASP A 69 -6.90 -9.88 10.38
N PRO A 70 -7.62 -9.22 11.31
CA PRO A 70 -7.47 -9.47 12.74
C PRO A 70 -7.87 -10.87 13.19
N LYS A 71 -8.73 -11.57 12.44
CA LYS A 71 -9.29 -12.88 12.81
C LYS A 71 -8.68 -14.04 12.03
N SER A 72 -8.42 -13.81 10.75
CA SER A 72 -8.01 -14.87 9.81
C SER A 72 -6.63 -14.65 9.20
N GLY A 73 -5.97 -13.54 9.54
CA GLY A 73 -4.66 -13.19 9.01
C GLY A 73 -3.48 -13.82 9.77
N ILE A 74 -2.30 -13.28 9.53
CA ILE A 74 -1.08 -13.70 10.19
C ILE A 74 -1.02 -13.12 11.60
N ALA A 75 -1.03 -14.00 12.61
CA ALA A 75 -1.07 -13.62 14.02
C ALA A 75 0.09 -12.69 14.44
N LYS A 76 1.29 -12.90 13.90
CA LYS A 76 2.44 -12.03 14.14
C LYS A 76 2.24 -10.61 13.62
N PHE A 77 1.55 -10.41 12.48
CA PHE A 77 1.22 -9.07 11.98
C PHE A 77 0.34 -8.30 12.97
N ASN A 78 -0.69 -8.97 13.48
CA ASN A 78 -1.59 -8.37 14.47
C ASN A 78 -0.84 -7.99 15.74
N THR A 79 0.07 -8.84 16.21
CA THR A 79 0.91 -8.55 17.38
C THR A 79 1.81 -7.34 17.15
N VAL A 80 2.47 -7.28 16.00
CA VAL A 80 3.36 -6.16 15.64
C VAL A 80 2.55 -4.86 15.50
N LEU A 81 1.37 -4.91 14.87
CA LEU A 81 0.48 -3.76 14.73
C LEU A 81 -0.01 -3.25 16.09
N ASN A 82 -0.43 -4.16 16.98
CA ASN A 82 -0.85 -3.81 18.34
C ASN A 82 0.28 -3.17 19.14
N LYS A 83 1.49 -3.71 19.03
CA LYS A 83 2.69 -3.12 19.64
C LYS A 83 2.95 -1.71 19.12
N LEU A 84 2.96 -1.53 17.80
CA LEU A 84 3.16 -0.22 17.17
C LEU A 84 2.10 0.79 17.64
N ASN A 85 0.83 0.39 17.62
CA ASN A 85 -0.27 1.25 18.07
C ASN A 85 -0.16 1.60 19.56
N GLY A 86 0.24 0.65 20.40
CA GLY A 86 0.46 0.88 21.83
C GLY A 86 1.61 1.84 22.10
N GLU A 87 2.73 1.73 21.37
CA GLU A 87 3.87 2.64 21.49
C GLU A 87 3.50 4.10 21.15
N PHE A 88 2.56 4.30 20.20
CA PHE A 88 2.13 5.63 19.77
C PHE A 88 0.83 6.13 20.40
N GLN A 89 0.19 5.34 21.28
CA GLN A 89 -1.07 5.74 21.91
C GLN A 89 -0.91 7.05 22.69
N LYS A 90 0.10 7.14 23.54
CA LYS A 90 0.38 8.36 24.31
C LYS A 90 0.59 9.58 23.41
N THR A 91 1.31 9.43 22.29
CA THR A 91 1.52 10.52 21.34
C THR A 91 0.22 11.01 20.73
N LYS A 92 -0.70 10.09 20.40
CA LYS A 92 -2.04 10.44 19.89
C LYS A 92 -2.86 11.19 20.94
N ASP A 93 -2.83 10.71 22.19
CA ASP A 93 -3.58 11.31 23.28
C ASP A 93 -3.04 12.73 23.60
N ASP A 94 -1.72 12.88 23.66
CA ASP A 94 -1.05 14.18 23.86
C ASP A 94 -1.41 15.17 22.73
N MET A 95 -1.42 14.71 21.48
CA MET A 95 -1.80 15.54 20.34
C MET A 95 -3.27 15.96 20.38
N THR A 96 -4.16 15.02 20.70
CA THR A 96 -5.60 15.31 20.86
C THR A 96 -5.82 16.36 21.96
N GLN A 97 -5.11 16.24 23.06
CA GLN A 97 -5.20 17.22 24.16
C GLN A 97 -4.76 18.63 23.71
N VAL A 98 -3.65 18.74 22.97
CA VAL A 98 -3.17 20.03 22.48
C VAL A 98 -4.12 20.62 21.44
N GLN A 99 -4.68 19.81 20.55
CA GLN A 99 -5.70 20.23 19.58
C GLN A 99 -6.96 20.77 20.29
N ASN A 100 -7.44 20.06 21.30
CA ASN A 100 -8.59 20.52 22.08
C ASN A 100 -8.33 21.86 22.79
N LYS A 101 -7.10 22.06 23.33
CA LYS A 101 -6.71 23.34 23.93
C LYS A 101 -6.67 24.46 22.89
N ALA A 102 -6.15 24.21 21.70
CA ALA A 102 -6.11 25.20 20.62
C ALA A 102 -7.54 25.57 20.17
N GLN A 103 -8.42 24.61 20.02
CA GLN A 103 -9.85 24.86 19.69
C GLN A 103 -10.56 25.67 20.77
N ALA A 104 -10.32 25.37 22.04
CA ALA A 104 -10.90 26.12 23.16
C ALA A 104 -10.41 27.59 23.16
N LEU A 105 -9.11 27.79 22.93
CA LEU A 105 -8.53 29.13 22.84
C LEU A 105 -9.06 29.90 21.62
N GLU A 106 -9.24 29.24 20.47
CA GLU A 106 -9.84 29.84 19.27
C GLU A 106 -11.29 30.26 19.51
N ALA A 107 -12.08 29.42 20.19
CA ALA A 107 -13.45 29.76 20.58
C ALA A 107 -13.51 30.94 21.56
N GLU A 108 -12.56 31.04 22.50
CA GLU A 108 -12.46 32.17 23.44
C GLU A 108 -12.12 33.47 22.71
N ILE A 109 -11.14 33.47 21.81
CA ILE A 109 -10.80 34.60 20.94
C ILE A 109 -12.02 35.03 20.14
N GLY A 110 -12.74 34.09 19.51
CA GLY A 110 -13.93 34.39 18.73
C GLY A 110 -15.03 35.08 19.57
N LYS A 111 -15.24 34.63 20.82
CA LYS A 111 -16.17 35.30 21.74
C LYS A 111 -15.76 36.71 22.09
N LEU A 112 -14.46 36.96 22.32
CA LEU A 112 -13.96 38.29 22.62
C LEU A 112 -14.09 39.22 21.41
N GLN A 113 -13.83 38.74 20.19
CA GLN A 113 -13.93 39.54 18.98
C GLN A 113 -15.40 39.83 18.56
N SER A 114 -16.35 38.96 18.94
CA SER A 114 -17.78 39.14 18.68
C SER A 114 -18.55 39.82 19.81
N ALA A 115 -17.86 40.35 20.81
CA ALA A 115 -18.50 41.06 21.92
C ALA A 115 -19.26 42.32 21.43
N PRO A 116 -20.46 42.65 22.03
CA PRO A 116 -21.24 43.80 21.64
C PRO A 116 -20.43 45.11 21.75
N GLU A 117 -20.77 46.10 20.90
CA GLU A 117 -20.21 47.43 20.95
C GLU A 117 -20.40 48.05 22.36
N GLY A 118 -19.29 48.60 22.92
CA GLY A 118 -19.29 49.17 24.27
C GLY A 118 -18.76 48.22 25.36
N THR A 119 -18.50 46.94 25.05
CA THR A 119 -17.84 46.02 26.00
C THR A 119 -16.35 46.37 26.06
N PRO A 120 -15.76 46.68 27.24
CA PRO A 120 -14.33 46.95 27.34
C PRO A 120 -13.54 45.67 27.11
N ILE A 121 -12.89 45.54 25.94
CA ILE A 121 -12.01 44.44 25.61
C ILE A 121 -10.57 44.88 25.88
N ASP A 122 -9.85 44.08 26.67
CA ASP A 122 -8.41 44.28 26.83
C ASP A 122 -7.69 43.79 25.56
N GLN A 123 -7.34 44.76 24.71
CA GLN A 123 -6.66 44.50 23.41
C GLN A 123 -5.31 43.81 23.61
N ARG A 124 -4.59 44.09 24.69
CA ARG A 124 -3.31 43.41 24.97
C ARG A 124 -3.53 41.93 25.30
N SER A 125 -4.53 41.61 26.10
CA SER A 125 -4.89 40.23 26.42
C SER A 125 -5.37 39.47 25.20
N LEU A 126 -6.18 40.10 24.36
CA LEU A 126 -6.65 39.53 23.11
C LEU A 126 -5.49 39.20 22.15
N GLN A 127 -4.55 40.17 21.97
CA GLN A 127 -3.38 39.94 21.11
C GLN A 127 -2.50 38.84 21.67
N ALA A 128 -2.26 38.78 22.98
CA ALA A 128 -1.48 37.68 23.59
C ALA A 128 -2.12 36.29 23.35
N LYS A 129 -3.46 36.21 23.39
CA LYS A 129 -4.18 34.95 23.06
C LYS A 129 -4.05 34.56 21.59
N ILE A 130 -4.10 35.54 20.69
CA ILE A 130 -3.89 35.30 19.24
C ILE A 130 -2.46 34.77 19.01
N ASP A 131 -1.46 35.41 19.55
CA ASP A 131 -0.05 35.01 19.44
C ASP A 131 0.17 33.59 20.01
N GLN A 132 -0.47 33.29 21.15
CA GLN A 132 -0.45 31.96 21.78
C GLN A 132 -1.08 30.91 20.87
N LEU A 133 -2.24 31.20 20.24
CA LEU A 133 -2.91 30.29 19.34
C LEU A 133 -2.06 30.01 18.09
N GLU A 134 -1.45 31.01 17.51
CA GLU A 134 -0.53 30.87 16.39
C GLU A 134 0.66 29.98 16.74
N GLN A 135 1.26 30.18 17.89
CA GLN A 135 2.36 29.35 18.38
C GLN A 135 1.92 27.91 18.59
N MET A 136 0.74 27.70 19.21
CA MET A 136 0.18 26.37 19.38
C MET A 136 -0.09 25.67 18.03
N LYS A 137 -0.63 26.37 17.03
CA LYS A 137 -0.88 25.81 15.69
C LYS A 137 0.44 25.36 15.03
N LYS A 138 1.50 26.16 15.12
CA LYS A 138 2.84 25.80 14.61
C LYS A 138 3.42 24.58 15.34
N ASP A 139 3.28 24.53 16.66
CA ASP A 139 3.77 23.41 17.47
C ASP A 139 3.00 22.12 17.21
N ILE A 140 1.68 22.20 16.98
CA ILE A 140 0.84 21.06 16.59
C ILE A 140 1.30 20.51 15.25
N GLN A 141 1.50 21.37 14.26
CA GLN A 141 1.95 20.94 12.93
C GLN A 141 3.30 20.22 13.04
N ARG A 142 4.31 20.84 13.67
CA ARG A 142 5.63 20.23 13.85
C ARG A 142 5.56 18.88 14.58
N LYS A 143 4.81 18.82 15.68
CA LYS A 143 4.62 17.55 16.43
C LYS A 143 3.93 16.48 15.60
N ALA A 144 2.98 16.86 14.73
CA ALA A 144 2.31 15.92 13.84
C ALA A 144 3.28 15.34 12.80
N GLU A 145 4.12 16.18 12.21
CA GLU A 145 5.16 15.77 11.25
C GLU A 145 6.20 14.86 11.92
N ASP A 146 6.69 15.23 13.09
CA ASP A 146 7.63 14.44 13.88
C ASP A 146 7.04 13.07 14.28
N ALA A 147 5.79 13.06 14.75
CA ALA A 147 5.09 11.85 15.13
C ALA A 147 4.86 10.92 13.92
N GLN A 148 4.48 11.48 12.77
CA GLN A 148 4.31 10.71 11.54
C GLN A 148 5.63 10.10 11.06
N ALA A 149 6.72 10.87 11.08
CA ALA A 149 8.05 10.38 10.71
C ALA A 149 8.53 9.26 11.66
N ALA A 150 8.35 9.46 12.97
CA ALA A 150 8.69 8.45 13.98
C ALA A 150 7.85 7.18 13.83
N TYR A 151 6.54 7.31 13.58
CA TYR A 151 5.65 6.18 13.32
C TYR A 151 6.07 5.38 12.09
N ASN A 152 6.35 6.06 10.96
CA ASN A 152 6.76 5.41 9.73
C ASN A 152 8.08 4.65 9.90
N ARG A 153 9.07 5.26 10.54
CA ARG A 153 10.35 4.62 10.86
C ARG A 153 10.12 3.38 11.74
N ARG A 154 9.36 3.53 12.82
CA ARG A 154 9.09 2.43 13.74
C ARG A 154 8.31 1.30 13.10
N ARG A 155 7.34 1.64 12.25
CA ARG A 155 6.62 0.67 11.44
C ARG A 155 7.59 -0.13 10.56
N GLN A 156 8.48 0.54 9.84
CA GLN A 156 9.46 -0.16 9.00
C GLN A 156 10.36 -1.09 9.81
N GLU A 157 10.89 -0.63 10.95
CA GLU A 157 11.73 -1.44 11.85
C GLU A 157 11.02 -2.71 12.35
N LEU A 158 9.73 -2.61 12.67
CA LEU A 158 8.96 -3.73 13.20
C LEU A 158 8.46 -4.68 12.10
N PHE A 159 8.09 -4.16 10.93
CA PHE A 159 7.49 -4.96 9.87
C PHE A 159 8.51 -5.58 8.92
N SER A 160 9.66 -4.95 8.69
CA SER A 160 10.68 -5.48 7.77
C SER A 160 11.13 -6.90 8.12
N PRO A 161 11.53 -7.21 9.35
CA PRO A 161 11.96 -8.58 9.71
C PRO A 161 10.82 -9.60 9.55
N LEU A 162 9.56 -9.20 9.80
CA LEU A 162 8.41 -10.07 9.62
C LEU A 162 8.12 -10.32 8.13
N GLN A 163 8.29 -9.32 7.28
CA GLN A 163 8.14 -9.48 5.82
C GLN A 163 9.20 -10.46 5.28
N ASP A 164 10.45 -10.36 5.75
CA ASP A 164 11.52 -11.30 5.38
C ASP A 164 11.20 -12.73 5.82
N GLU A 165 10.67 -12.90 7.04
CA GLU A 165 10.25 -14.20 7.58
C GLU A 165 9.11 -14.81 6.74
N ILE A 166 8.11 -14.00 6.38
CA ILE A 166 6.99 -14.41 5.53
C ILE A 166 7.48 -14.78 4.13
N GLY A 167 8.38 -14.00 3.54
CA GLY A 167 8.96 -14.29 2.23
C GLY A 167 9.67 -15.63 2.20
N LYS A 168 10.52 -15.92 3.19
CA LYS A 168 11.21 -17.20 3.34
C LYS A 168 10.21 -18.36 3.55
N ALA A 169 9.21 -18.16 4.39
CA ALA A 169 8.20 -19.17 4.64
C ALA A 169 7.36 -19.47 3.38
N LEU A 170 7.03 -18.43 2.60
CA LEU A 170 6.29 -18.56 1.34
C LEU A 170 7.11 -19.34 0.30
N GLU A 171 8.41 -19.09 0.23
CA GLU A 171 9.32 -19.85 -0.65
C GLU A 171 9.35 -21.35 -0.29
N VAL A 172 9.48 -21.68 0.99
CA VAL A 172 9.45 -23.05 1.49
C VAL A 172 8.10 -23.72 1.21
N PHE A 173 7.00 -22.98 1.43
CA PHE A 173 5.65 -23.43 1.16
C PHE A 173 5.44 -23.72 -0.34
N ALA A 174 5.91 -22.85 -1.21
CA ALA A 174 5.85 -23.03 -2.66
C ALA A 174 6.63 -24.26 -3.12
N LYS A 175 7.89 -24.38 -2.70
CA LYS A 175 8.75 -25.51 -3.05
C LYS A 175 8.15 -26.86 -2.63
N SER A 176 7.60 -26.94 -1.42
CA SER A 176 6.99 -28.17 -0.89
C SER A 176 5.75 -28.63 -1.69
N ARG A 177 5.11 -27.74 -2.42
CA ARG A 177 3.89 -28.00 -3.23
C ARG A 177 4.14 -27.98 -4.73
N GLY A 178 5.41 -27.79 -5.16
CA GLY A 178 5.80 -27.71 -6.56
C GLY A 178 5.21 -26.49 -7.27
N ILE A 179 4.96 -25.40 -6.54
CA ILE A 179 4.49 -24.13 -7.10
C ILE A 179 5.72 -23.39 -7.63
N ASN A 180 5.67 -22.98 -8.89
CA ASN A 180 6.77 -22.29 -9.57
C ASN A 180 6.60 -20.77 -9.56
N VAL A 181 5.34 -20.28 -9.55
CA VAL A 181 4.99 -18.87 -9.58
C VAL A 181 3.87 -18.60 -8.59
N ILE A 182 4.06 -17.59 -7.76
CA ILE A 182 3.01 -17.04 -6.89
C ILE A 182 2.78 -15.58 -7.31
N ILE A 183 1.52 -15.24 -7.54
CA ILE A 183 1.08 -13.89 -7.91
C ILE A 183 0.32 -13.30 -6.73
N ASP A 184 0.66 -12.08 -6.35
CA ASP A 184 -0.12 -11.34 -5.36
C ASP A 184 -1.35 -10.70 -6.03
N GLY A 185 -2.50 -11.31 -5.83
CA GLY A 185 -3.77 -10.83 -6.38
C GLY A 185 -4.24 -9.51 -5.78
N ALA A 186 -3.68 -9.07 -4.65
CA ALA A 186 -3.96 -7.76 -4.07
C ALA A 186 -3.19 -6.63 -4.80
N GLN A 187 -2.08 -6.95 -5.48
CA GLN A 187 -1.22 -5.97 -6.16
C GLN A 187 -1.41 -5.96 -7.67
N VAL A 188 -1.83 -7.09 -8.25
CA VAL A 188 -1.99 -7.25 -9.70
C VAL A 188 -3.45 -7.48 -10.04
N PRO A 189 -4.04 -6.72 -10.98
CA PRO A 189 -5.42 -6.93 -11.39
C PRO A 189 -5.55 -8.27 -12.12
N LEU A 190 -6.20 -9.24 -11.48
CA LEU A 190 -6.51 -10.54 -12.06
C LEU A 190 -7.93 -10.49 -12.62
N LEU A 191 -8.09 -10.88 -13.90
CA LEU A 191 -9.41 -10.96 -14.53
C LEU A 191 -10.14 -12.27 -14.15
N TYR A 192 -9.38 -13.33 -13.93
CA TYR A 192 -9.90 -14.64 -13.53
C TYR A 192 -8.80 -15.45 -12.83
N ALA A 193 -9.15 -16.09 -11.74
CA ALA A 193 -8.38 -17.12 -11.08
C ALA A 193 -9.35 -18.19 -10.54
N ALA A 194 -9.06 -19.45 -10.77
CA ALA A 194 -9.86 -20.52 -10.18
C ALA A 194 -9.60 -20.57 -8.65
N ASP A 195 -10.63 -20.85 -7.85
CA ASP A 195 -10.53 -20.94 -6.38
C ASP A 195 -9.44 -21.92 -5.91
N SER A 196 -9.20 -22.97 -6.70
CA SER A 196 -8.15 -23.96 -6.43
C SER A 196 -6.72 -23.41 -6.55
N THR A 197 -6.54 -22.24 -7.16
CA THR A 197 -5.24 -21.55 -7.26
C THR A 197 -4.98 -20.62 -6.09
N ASP A 198 -5.99 -20.26 -5.30
CA ASP A 198 -5.85 -19.42 -4.11
C ASP A 198 -5.24 -20.24 -2.95
N ILE A 199 -4.02 -19.86 -2.59
CA ILE A 199 -3.27 -20.49 -1.48
C ILE A 199 -3.29 -19.65 -0.20
N THR A 200 -3.97 -18.52 -0.16
CA THR A 200 -3.90 -17.54 0.92
C THR A 200 -4.17 -18.15 2.28
N ARG A 201 -5.32 -18.78 2.45
CA ARG A 201 -5.71 -19.41 3.73
C ARG A 201 -4.80 -20.57 4.12
N ALA A 202 -4.42 -21.39 3.13
CA ALA A 202 -3.54 -22.54 3.36
C ALA A 202 -2.14 -22.07 3.83
N PHE A 203 -1.62 -21.01 3.24
CA PHE A 203 -0.36 -20.40 3.64
C PHE A 203 -0.45 -19.76 5.04
N ILE A 204 -1.48 -18.96 5.31
CA ILE A 204 -1.67 -18.33 6.63
C ILE A 204 -1.74 -19.39 7.74
N SER A 205 -2.49 -20.47 7.51
CA SER A 205 -2.60 -21.58 8.47
C SER A 205 -1.24 -22.27 8.71
N ASP A 206 -0.50 -22.56 7.63
CA ASP A 206 0.82 -23.18 7.70
C ASP A 206 1.83 -22.25 8.43
N PHE A 207 1.83 -20.97 8.08
CA PHE A 207 2.70 -19.97 8.70
C PHE A 207 2.42 -19.82 10.21
N ASN A 208 1.15 -19.63 10.59
CA ASN A 208 0.76 -19.45 11.99
C ASN A 208 1.06 -20.68 12.84
N SER A 209 0.93 -21.89 12.26
CA SER A 209 1.24 -23.15 12.97
C SER A 209 2.74 -23.31 13.24
N LYS A 210 3.58 -22.87 12.28
CA LYS A 210 5.06 -22.97 12.39
C LYS A 210 5.67 -21.82 13.17
N ASN A 211 4.99 -20.69 13.24
CA ASN A 211 5.44 -19.45 13.85
C ASN A 211 4.42 -18.93 14.86
N PRO A 212 4.14 -19.69 15.94
CA PRO A 212 3.17 -19.24 16.95
C PRO A 212 3.63 -17.93 17.57
N VAL A 213 2.68 -17.05 17.89
CA VAL A 213 2.95 -15.87 18.71
C VAL A 213 3.24 -16.36 20.12
N THR A 214 4.51 -16.40 20.51
CA THR A 214 4.86 -16.60 21.91
C THR A 214 4.33 -15.39 22.66
N ALA A 215 3.36 -15.62 23.55
CA ALA A 215 2.96 -14.60 24.52
C ALA A 215 4.26 -14.12 25.19
N ALA A 216 4.56 -12.82 25.07
CA ALA A 216 5.67 -12.23 25.80
C ALA A 216 5.46 -12.64 27.27
N THR A 217 6.35 -13.47 27.78
CA THR A 217 6.38 -13.84 29.19
C THR A 217 6.39 -12.53 29.96
N ALA A 218 5.29 -12.26 30.64
CA ALA A 218 5.22 -11.19 31.61
C ALA A 218 6.38 -11.45 32.57
N THR A 219 7.46 -10.69 32.46
CA THR A 219 8.55 -10.70 33.40
C THR A 219 7.96 -10.18 34.69
N THR A 220 7.59 -11.09 35.57
CA THR A 220 7.22 -10.78 36.96
C THR A 220 8.45 -10.10 37.57
N PRO A 221 8.36 -8.87 38.09
CA PRO A 221 9.48 -8.26 38.78
C PRO A 221 9.80 -9.10 40.02
N PRO A 222 11.06 -9.33 40.33
CA PRO A 222 11.43 -9.99 41.58
C PRO A 222 10.99 -9.13 42.77
N GLN A 223 10.31 -9.79 43.73
CA GLN A 223 9.93 -9.20 45.01
C GLN A 223 11.22 -8.99 45.85
#